data_bad670cf35cd5a0e8f693ccdb4b95432
#
_entry.id   bad670cf35cd5a0e8f693ccdb4b95432
#
_cell.length_a   1.000
_cell.length_b   1.000
_cell.length_c   1.000
_cell.angle_alpha   90.00
_cell.angle_beta   90.00
_cell.angle_gamma   90.00
#
_symmetry.space_group_name_H-M   'P 1'
#
loop_
_entity.id
_entity.type
_entity.pdbx_description
1 polymer ?
#
loop_
_entity_poly.entity_id
_entity_poly.type
_entity_poly.pdbx_seq_one_letter_code
_entity_poly.pdbx_strand_id
1 'polypeptide(L)'
;IGYKQQVLSVGDLGVLKVKMQSDNEVLDEVVVVGAGTQKKVSVTGAISTVKGVELRAPSSSLTNNLTGKLAGVVSMTTSGEPGSVSDFYIRGIGTFGGRATPLILMDDIEISSGDLNNIPTESIASFSILKDASATAIYGARGANGVLLIKTKDGMENTRAQINITFENSFLRPANTLKFVDGPTFMNMYNEALVTRTPSA
;
A
#
# COMPACT_ATOMS: atom_id res chain seq x y z
N ILE A 1 15.30 -16.09 -24.11
CA ILE A 1 14.21 -15.24 -23.57
C ILE A 1 13.26 -14.94 -24.71
N GLY A 2 11.97 -15.32 -24.62
CA GLY A 2 10.95 -15.07 -25.63
C GLY A 2 10.67 -16.18 -26.62
N TYR A 3 11.27 -17.35 -26.45
CA TYR A 3 11.00 -18.52 -27.29
C TYR A 3 10.81 -19.77 -26.45
N LYS A 4 9.90 -20.67 -26.90
CA LYS A 4 9.66 -21.95 -26.21
C LYS A 4 10.89 -22.84 -26.34
N GLN A 5 11.27 -23.48 -25.23
CA GLN A 5 12.34 -24.46 -25.23
C GLN A 5 11.94 -25.64 -26.08
N GLN A 6 12.76 -25.96 -27.10
CA GLN A 6 12.59 -27.12 -27.95
C GLN A 6 13.80 -28.07 -27.77
N VAL A 7 13.52 -29.32 -27.50
CA VAL A 7 14.53 -30.37 -27.44
C VAL A 7 14.45 -31.16 -28.76
N LEU A 8 15.49 -31.09 -29.57
CA LEU A 8 15.55 -31.79 -30.84
C LEU A 8 16.62 -32.89 -30.76
N SER A 9 16.25 -34.09 -31.13
CA SER A 9 17.18 -35.21 -31.26
C SER A 9 18.02 -35.02 -32.52
N VAL A 10 19.33 -34.84 -32.38
CA VAL A 10 20.25 -34.68 -33.52
C VAL A 10 20.59 -36.08 -34.00
N GLY A 11 20.00 -36.47 -35.14
CA GLY A 11 20.42 -37.62 -35.90
C GLY A 11 21.52 -37.23 -36.91
N ASP A 12 21.89 -38.13 -37.84
CA ASP A 12 22.95 -37.96 -38.84
C ASP A 12 22.70 -36.85 -39.92
N LEU A 13 21.95 -35.79 -39.53
CA LEU A 13 21.59 -34.70 -40.45
C LEU A 13 22.65 -33.59 -40.39
N GLY A 14 23.38 -33.39 -41.44
CA GLY A 14 24.46 -32.39 -41.54
C GLY A 14 24.01 -30.93 -41.46
N VAL A 15 22.71 -30.64 -41.56
CA VAL A 15 22.14 -29.27 -41.40
C VAL A 15 20.81 -29.35 -40.66
N LEU A 16 20.74 -28.74 -39.46
CA LEU A 16 19.52 -28.67 -38.65
C LEU A 16 18.86 -27.30 -38.86
N LYS A 17 17.70 -27.29 -39.53
CA LYS A 17 16.86 -26.07 -39.61
C LYS A 17 15.87 -26.06 -38.48
N VAL A 18 16.11 -25.22 -37.46
CA VAL A 18 15.23 -25.05 -36.29
C VAL A 18 14.34 -23.82 -36.47
N LYS A 19 13.03 -24.04 -36.49
CA LYS A 19 12.04 -22.95 -36.46
C LYS A 19 11.63 -22.66 -35.02
N MET A 20 12.14 -21.59 -34.45
CA MET A 20 11.81 -21.16 -33.11
C MET A 20 10.36 -20.65 -33.07
N GLN A 21 9.59 -21.11 -32.09
CA GLN A 21 8.26 -20.58 -31.81
C GLN A 21 8.40 -19.52 -30.69
N SER A 22 7.88 -18.32 -30.94
CA SER A 22 7.83 -17.28 -29.91
C SER A 22 6.98 -17.74 -28.74
N ASP A 23 7.52 -17.57 -27.55
CA ASP A 23 6.80 -17.79 -26.30
C ASP A 23 6.04 -16.50 -25.96
N ASN A 24 4.84 -16.39 -26.52
CA ASN A 24 3.93 -15.31 -26.20
C ASN A 24 3.05 -15.73 -25.02
N GLU A 25 3.63 -16.28 -23.96
CA GLU A 25 2.95 -16.29 -22.66
C GLU A 25 2.86 -14.84 -22.20
N VAL A 26 1.81 -14.16 -22.64
CA VAL A 26 1.33 -12.96 -21.98
C VAL A 26 0.98 -13.42 -20.57
N LEU A 27 1.80 -13.08 -19.61
CA LEU A 27 1.45 -13.23 -18.21
C LEU A 27 0.14 -12.44 -18.05
N ASP A 28 -0.97 -13.14 -17.99
CA ASP A 28 -2.27 -12.57 -17.72
C ASP A 28 -2.22 -11.98 -16.30
N GLU A 29 -1.85 -10.71 -16.20
CA GLU A 29 -1.86 -10.00 -14.93
C GLU A 29 -3.32 -9.88 -14.48
N VAL A 30 -3.65 -10.62 -13.44
CA VAL A 30 -4.99 -10.66 -12.87
C VAL A 30 -5.08 -9.60 -11.80
N VAL A 31 -6.11 -8.76 -11.87
CA VAL A 31 -6.40 -7.72 -10.88
C VAL A 31 -7.62 -8.13 -10.09
N VAL A 32 -7.56 -7.98 -8.78
CA VAL A 32 -8.72 -8.17 -7.91
C VAL A 32 -9.68 -6.99 -8.09
N VAL A 33 -10.88 -7.28 -8.52
CA VAL A 33 -11.98 -6.32 -8.67
C VAL A 33 -13.13 -6.77 -7.77
N GLY A 34 -13.57 -5.89 -6.93
CA GLY A 34 -14.71 -5.96 -5.99
C GLY A 34 -15.35 -7.32 -5.71
N ALA A 35 -15.81 -8.05 -6.68
CA ALA A 35 -16.49 -9.34 -6.53
C ALA A 35 -15.75 -10.50 -7.23
N GLY A 36 -14.44 -10.40 -7.47
CA GLY A 36 -13.68 -11.46 -8.11
C GLY A 36 -12.38 -10.99 -8.73
N THR A 37 -11.77 -11.86 -9.52
CA THR A 37 -10.53 -11.57 -10.26
C THR A 37 -10.84 -11.38 -11.75
N GLN A 38 -10.35 -10.29 -12.33
CA GLN A 38 -10.46 -10.03 -13.76
C GLN A 38 -9.07 -9.81 -14.38
N LYS A 39 -8.94 -10.10 -15.67
CA LYS A 39 -7.73 -9.76 -16.40
C LYS A 39 -7.55 -8.24 -16.44
N LYS A 40 -6.36 -7.75 -16.15
CA LYS A 40 -6.06 -6.30 -16.14
C LYS A 40 -6.49 -5.58 -17.41
N VAL A 41 -6.40 -6.25 -18.56
CA VAL A 41 -6.81 -5.73 -19.87
C VAL A 41 -8.33 -5.52 -19.97
N SER A 42 -9.14 -6.24 -19.18
CA SER A 42 -10.61 -6.15 -19.20
C SER A 42 -11.16 -5.12 -18.22
N VAL A 43 -10.30 -4.54 -17.37
CA VAL A 43 -10.73 -3.60 -16.35
C VAL A 43 -10.76 -2.20 -16.92
N THR A 44 -11.97 -1.66 -17.12
CA THR A 44 -12.19 -0.29 -17.62
C THR A 44 -12.10 0.78 -16.52
N GLY A 45 -12.10 0.39 -15.25
CA GLY A 45 -12.02 1.29 -14.10
C GLY A 45 -10.58 1.69 -13.74
N ALA A 46 -10.38 2.86 -13.10
CA ALA A 46 -9.08 3.29 -12.60
C ALA A 46 -8.65 2.47 -11.37
N ILE A 47 -8.19 1.24 -11.61
CA ILE A 47 -7.64 0.35 -10.59
C ILE A 47 -6.12 0.44 -10.63
N SER A 48 -5.51 0.68 -9.49
CA SER A 48 -4.06 0.61 -9.32
C SER A 48 -3.72 -0.59 -8.45
N THR A 49 -2.89 -1.49 -8.96
CA THR A 49 -2.45 -2.69 -8.24
C THR A 49 -0.95 -2.67 -8.07
N VAL A 50 -0.48 -3.05 -6.87
CA VAL A 50 0.93 -3.22 -6.53
C VAL A 50 1.09 -4.56 -5.83
N LYS A 51 2.15 -5.29 -6.17
CA LYS A 51 2.49 -6.56 -5.52
C LYS A 51 3.04 -6.31 -4.11
N GLY A 52 2.71 -7.18 -3.15
CA GLY A 52 3.18 -7.05 -1.77
C GLY A 52 4.72 -6.94 -1.65
N VAL A 53 5.46 -7.62 -2.52
CA VAL A 53 6.94 -7.56 -2.56
C VAL A 53 7.46 -6.15 -2.87
N GLU A 54 6.76 -5.38 -3.70
CA GLU A 54 7.15 -4.02 -4.07
C GLU A 54 6.95 -3.01 -2.93
N LEU A 55 6.11 -3.36 -1.94
CA LEU A 55 5.85 -2.51 -0.78
C LEU A 55 6.84 -2.71 0.36
N ARG A 56 7.79 -3.63 0.21
CA ARG A 56 8.87 -3.76 1.17
C ARG A 56 9.70 -2.49 1.18
N ALA A 57 9.67 -1.78 2.29
CA ALA A 57 10.54 -0.66 2.57
C ALA A 57 10.84 -0.65 4.07
N PRO A 58 12.01 -0.18 4.48
CA PRO A 58 12.38 -0.07 5.90
C PRO A 58 11.59 1.08 6.55
N SER A 59 10.29 0.87 6.73
CA SER A 59 9.39 1.81 7.37
C SER A 59 8.60 1.10 8.45
N SER A 60 8.40 1.77 9.56
CA SER A 60 7.62 1.27 10.69
C SER A 60 6.11 1.18 10.40
N SER A 61 5.65 1.73 9.27
CA SER A 61 4.23 1.77 8.92
C SER A 61 4.02 1.35 7.46
N LEU A 62 3.18 0.34 7.26
CA LEU A 62 2.79 -0.12 5.93
C LEU A 62 2.03 0.97 5.16
N THR A 63 1.21 1.76 5.88
CA THR A 63 0.46 2.87 5.27
C THR A 63 1.35 3.92 4.64
N ASN A 64 2.51 4.20 5.23
CA ASN A 64 3.50 5.10 4.65
C ASN A 64 4.12 4.55 3.36
N ASN A 65 4.32 3.23 3.30
CA ASN A 65 4.88 2.58 2.12
C ASN A 65 3.91 2.55 0.93
N LEU A 66 2.60 2.64 1.17
CA LEU A 66 1.60 2.75 0.10
C LEU A 66 1.70 4.07 -0.65
N THR A 67 2.09 5.15 0.05
CA THR A 67 2.27 6.48 -0.55
C THR A 67 3.49 6.48 -1.47
N GLY A 68 3.31 7.00 -2.66
CA GLY A 68 4.35 7.02 -3.69
C GLY A 68 4.45 5.75 -4.54
N LYS A 69 3.94 4.61 -4.06
CA LYS A 69 3.86 3.36 -4.85
C LYS A 69 2.50 3.14 -5.49
N LEU A 70 1.46 3.62 -4.84
CA LEU A 70 0.09 3.57 -5.37
C LEU A 70 -0.35 4.97 -5.80
N ALA A 71 -0.60 5.13 -7.09
CA ALA A 71 -1.03 6.42 -7.64
C ALA A 71 -2.38 6.86 -7.04
N GLY A 72 -2.40 8.08 -6.49
CA GLY A 72 -3.59 8.69 -5.87
C GLY A 72 -3.78 8.36 -4.40
N VAL A 73 -2.80 7.74 -3.74
CA VAL A 73 -2.75 7.59 -2.28
C VAL A 73 -1.92 8.72 -1.68
N VAL A 74 -2.47 9.36 -0.68
CA VAL A 74 -1.79 10.38 0.13
C VAL A 74 -1.85 9.96 1.57
N SER A 75 -0.71 9.84 2.25
CA SER A 75 -0.68 9.63 3.70
C SER A 75 -0.44 10.93 4.44
N MET A 76 -1.10 11.07 5.57
CA MET A 76 -0.86 12.16 6.53
C MET A 76 -0.35 11.54 7.82
N THR A 77 0.87 11.86 8.16
CA THR A 77 1.46 11.51 9.45
C THR A 77 1.20 12.66 10.42
N THR A 78 0.35 12.42 11.41
CA THR A 78 0.00 13.42 12.44
C THR A 78 1.04 13.52 13.54
N SER A 79 1.81 12.46 13.76
CA SER A 79 2.87 12.39 14.77
C SER A 79 4.14 11.81 14.16
N GLY A 80 5.29 12.38 14.51
CA GLY A 80 6.60 11.80 14.20
C GLY A 80 7.04 10.74 15.22
N GLU A 81 6.15 10.30 16.10
CA GLU A 81 6.44 9.29 17.11
C GLU A 81 6.67 7.92 16.45
N PRO A 82 7.73 7.19 16.86
CA PRO A 82 7.99 5.86 16.35
C PRO A 82 6.81 4.92 16.62
N GLY A 83 6.33 4.23 15.56
CA GLY A 83 5.18 3.32 15.65
C GLY A 83 3.81 4.00 15.50
N SER A 84 3.75 5.32 15.35
CA SER A 84 2.48 5.99 15.06
C SER A 84 1.94 5.57 13.70
N VAL A 85 0.63 5.31 13.66
CA VAL A 85 -0.09 4.96 12.44
C VAL A 85 -0.40 6.23 11.67
N SER A 86 -0.10 6.22 10.38
CA SER A 86 -0.47 7.32 9.49
C SER A 86 -1.83 7.06 8.85
N ASP A 87 -2.67 8.07 8.84
CA ASP A 87 -3.90 8.03 8.06
C ASP A 87 -3.57 8.17 6.57
N PHE A 88 -4.28 7.43 5.74
CA PHE A 88 -4.14 7.55 4.30
C PHE A 88 -5.49 7.81 3.63
N TYR A 89 -5.43 8.52 2.52
CA TYR A 89 -6.60 8.95 1.77
C TYR A 89 -6.40 8.61 0.30
N ILE A 90 -7.50 8.29 -0.38
CA ILE A 90 -7.51 8.03 -1.81
C ILE A 90 -8.07 9.27 -2.51
N ARG A 91 -7.28 9.88 -3.42
CA ARG A 91 -7.59 11.15 -4.10
C ARG A 91 -7.71 12.36 -3.16
N GLY A 92 -7.17 12.25 -1.93
CA GLY A 92 -7.24 13.30 -0.93
C GLY A 92 -8.48 13.25 -0.05
N ILE A 93 -8.67 14.28 0.76
CA ILE A 93 -9.79 14.38 1.70
C ILE A 93 -10.99 14.96 0.95
N GLY A 94 -11.94 14.09 0.58
CA GLY A 94 -13.14 14.49 -0.19
C GLY A 94 -14.38 14.76 0.66
N THR A 95 -14.32 14.53 1.97
CA THR A 95 -15.50 14.61 2.86
C THR A 95 -15.31 15.68 3.91
N PHE A 96 -16.30 16.55 4.05
CA PHE A 96 -16.34 17.57 5.09
C PHE A 96 -17.21 17.09 6.25
N GLY A 97 -16.61 16.87 7.43
CA GLY A 97 -17.32 16.49 8.64
C GLY A 97 -17.73 15.01 8.75
N GLY A 98 -17.28 14.15 7.81
CA GLY A 98 -17.54 12.71 7.84
C GLY A 98 -16.24 11.88 7.92
N ARG A 99 -16.38 10.54 7.86
CA ARG A 99 -15.24 9.64 7.75
C ARG A 99 -14.56 9.86 6.40
N ALA A 100 -13.32 10.33 6.38
CA ALA A 100 -12.54 10.58 5.17
C ALA A 100 -11.65 9.39 4.77
N THR A 101 -11.44 8.42 5.69
CA THR A 101 -10.61 7.24 5.45
C THR A 101 -11.28 6.28 4.48
N PRO A 102 -10.53 5.65 3.58
CA PRO A 102 -11.05 4.64 2.67
C PRO A 102 -11.50 3.37 3.41
N LEU A 103 -12.33 2.57 2.76
CA LEU A 103 -12.68 1.24 3.22
C LEU A 103 -11.52 0.28 2.94
N ILE A 104 -11.08 -0.46 3.94
CA ILE A 104 -9.99 -1.43 3.82
C ILE A 104 -10.58 -2.83 3.95
N LEU A 105 -10.37 -3.65 2.94
CA LEU A 105 -10.82 -5.03 2.91
C LEU A 105 -9.62 -5.97 2.72
N MET A 106 -9.49 -6.94 3.60
CA MET A 106 -8.52 -8.03 3.50
C MET A 106 -9.28 -9.34 3.30
N ASP A 107 -9.08 -9.95 2.13
CA ASP A 107 -9.82 -11.15 1.71
C ASP A 107 -11.35 -11.00 1.95
N ASP A 108 -11.89 -9.85 1.52
CA ASP A 108 -13.29 -9.43 1.65
C ASP A 108 -13.78 -9.10 3.07
N ILE A 109 -12.90 -9.14 4.07
CA ILE A 109 -13.19 -8.78 5.46
C ILE A 109 -12.69 -7.36 5.73
N GLU A 110 -13.55 -6.51 6.32
CA GLU A 110 -13.16 -5.15 6.71
C GLU A 110 -12.19 -5.17 7.89
N ILE A 111 -11.10 -4.42 7.73
CA ILE A 111 -10.09 -4.23 8.75
C ILE A 111 -9.84 -2.73 9.01
N SER A 112 -9.29 -2.40 10.18
CA SER A 112 -8.89 -1.03 10.50
C SER A 112 -7.50 -0.68 9.93
N SER A 113 -7.19 0.63 9.85
CA SER A 113 -5.84 1.10 9.49
C SER A 113 -4.77 0.63 10.50
N GLY A 114 -5.17 0.46 11.77
CA GLY A 114 -4.28 -0.09 12.80
C GLY A 114 -3.94 -1.56 12.53
N ASP A 115 -4.95 -2.37 12.21
CA ASP A 115 -4.75 -3.78 11.89
C ASP A 115 -3.88 -3.95 10.63
N LEU A 116 -4.09 -3.09 9.64
CA LEU A 116 -3.30 -3.09 8.41
C LEU A 116 -1.80 -2.99 8.68
N ASN A 117 -1.39 -2.14 9.63
CA ASN A 117 0.03 -1.96 9.95
C ASN A 117 0.66 -3.16 10.68
N ASN A 118 -0.16 -4.03 11.27
CA ASN A 118 0.30 -5.23 11.95
C ASN A 118 0.45 -6.44 11.00
N ILE A 119 0.03 -6.31 9.74
CA ILE A 119 0.10 -7.40 8.76
C ILE A 119 1.49 -7.45 8.14
N PRO A 120 2.18 -8.60 8.18
CA PRO A 120 3.45 -8.77 7.50
C PRO A 120 3.29 -8.62 5.99
N THR A 121 4.08 -7.76 5.35
CA THR A 121 4.04 -7.56 3.89
C THR A 121 4.31 -8.84 3.10
N GLU A 122 5.02 -9.78 3.71
CA GLU A 122 5.31 -11.09 3.14
C GLU A 122 4.09 -11.97 2.95
N SER A 123 3.05 -11.81 3.78
CA SER A 123 1.79 -12.56 3.69
C SER A 123 0.88 -12.03 2.59
N ILE A 124 1.15 -10.82 2.08
CA ILE A 124 0.30 -10.15 1.11
C ILE A 124 0.75 -10.48 -0.31
N ALA A 125 -0.20 -10.91 -1.14
CA ALA A 125 0.02 -11.15 -2.56
C ALA A 125 -0.05 -9.83 -3.34
N SER A 126 -1.11 -9.05 -3.14
CA SER A 126 -1.33 -7.80 -3.87
C SER A 126 -2.20 -6.81 -3.10
N PHE A 127 -1.98 -5.54 -3.41
CA PHE A 127 -2.83 -4.42 -3.03
C PHE A 127 -3.50 -3.86 -4.28
N SER A 128 -4.80 -3.67 -4.24
CA SER A 128 -5.58 -3.06 -5.32
C SER A 128 -6.41 -1.92 -4.77
N ILE A 129 -6.35 -0.77 -5.43
CA ILE A 129 -7.15 0.40 -5.05
C ILE A 129 -8.22 0.64 -6.09
N LEU A 130 -9.47 0.66 -5.62
CA LEU A 130 -10.62 1.08 -6.38
C LEU A 130 -10.87 2.57 -6.14
N LYS A 131 -10.69 3.37 -7.19
CA LYS A 131 -10.81 4.84 -7.10
C LYS A 131 -12.09 5.35 -7.75
N ASP A 132 -12.63 4.62 -8.71
CA ASP A 132 -13.80 5.05 -9.47
C ASP A 132 -15.10 4.64 -8.79
N ALA A 133 -16.10 5.52 -8.90
CA ALA A 133 -17.42 5.28 -8.34
C ALA A 133 -18.07 4.00 -8.88
N SER A 134 -17.85 3.67 -10.16
CA SER A 134 -18.34 2.42 -10.76
C SER A 134 -17.75 1.18 -10.10
N ALA A 135 -16.45 1.21 -9.78
CA ALA A 135 -15.77 0.09 -9.13
C ALA A 135 -16.13 -0.01 -7.63
N THR A 136 -16.41 1.12 -6.97
CA THR A 136 -16.74 1.16 -5.54
C THR A 136 -18.24 1.03 -5.24
N ALA A 137 -19.10 1.09 -6.28
CA ALA A 137 -20.56 1.06 -6.13
C ALA A 137 -21.08 -0.16 -5.37
N ILE A 138 -20.44 -1.32 -5.51
CA ILE A 138 -20.82 -2.55 -4.80
C ILE A 138 -20.68 -2.44 -3.28
N TYR A 139 -19.83 -1.51 -2.79
CA TYR A 139 -19.61 -1.25 -1.36
C TYR A 139 -20.52 -0.14 -0.82
N GLY A 140 -21.38 0.43 -1.67
CA GLY A 140 -22.32 1.49 -1.32
C GLY A 140 -21.64 2.72 -0.74
N ALA A 141 -22.28 3.37 0.24
CA ALA A 141 -21.79 4.59 0.87
C ALA A 141 -20.42 4.41 1.56
N ARG A 142 -20.09 3.20 1.99
CA ARG A 142 -18.80 2.90 2.64
C ARG A 142 -17.63 2.97 1.68
N GLY A 143 -17.86 2.74 0.38
CA GLY A 143 -16.86 2.85 -0.68
C GLY A 143 -16.68 4.26 -1.23
N ALA A 144 -17.40 5.27 -0.73
CA ALA A 144 -17.40 6.64 -1.28
C ALA A 144 -16.01 7.29 -1.29
N ASN A 145 -15.17 7.00 -0.30
CA ASN A 145 -13.79 7.52 -0.21
C ASN A 145 -12.74 6.60 -0.87
N GLY A 146 -13.21 5.65 -1.68
CA GLY A 146 -12.37 4.62 -2.28
C GLY A 146 -12.27 3.36 -1.43
N VAL A 147 -11.79 2.30 -2.04
CA VAL A 147 -11.64 0.99 -1.40
C VAL A 147 -10.23 0.48 -1.63
N LEU A 148 -9.58 0.04 -0.56
CA LEU A 148 -8.31 -0.69 -0.61
C LEU A 148 -8.61 -2.18 -0.44
N LEU A 149 -8.33 -2.96 -1.47
CA LEU A 149 -8.43 -4.42 -1.47
C LEU A 149 -7.05 -5.01 -1.22
N ILE A 150 -6.95 -5.87 -0.26
CA ILE A 150 -5.75 -6.61 0.10
C ILE A 150 -6.03 -8.08 -0.11
N LYS A 151 -5.23 -8.70 -0.96
CA LYS A 151 -5.27 -10.14 -1.16
C LYS A 151 -4.07 -10.78 -0.48
N THR A 152 -4.32 -11.74 0.39
CA THR A 152 -3.25 -12.53 0.99
C THR A 152 -2.79 -13.64 0.05
N LYS A 153 -1.63 -14.22 0.32
CA LYS A 153 -1.10 -15.32 -0.45
C LYS A 153 -1.89 -16.59 -0.14
N ASP A 154 -2.36 -17.25 -1.18
CA ASP A 154 -2.98 -18.55 -1.05
C ASP A 154 -1.92 -19.62 -0.73
N GLY A 155 -2.30 -20.62 0.06
CA GLY A 155 -1.48 -21.80 0.27
C GLY A 155 -1.36 -22.62 -1.02
N MET A 156 -0.20 -23.16 -1.28
CA MET A 156 0.03 -24.04 -2.44
C MET A 156 -0.03 -25.50 -1.99
N GLU A 157 -0.91 -26.28 -2.63
CA GLU A 157 -0.94 -27.73 -2.43
C GLU A 157 0.29 -28.39 -3.10
N ASN A 158 0.78 -29.47 -2.52
CA ASN A 158 1.89 -30.30 -3.05
C ASN A 158 3.22 -29.58 -3.28
N THR A 159 3.48 -28.46 -2.64
CA THR A 159 4.80 -27.81 -2.68
C THR A 159 5.65 -28.24 -1.49
N ARG A 160 6.98 -28.30 -1.70
CA ARG A 160 7.93 -28.52 -0.60
C ARG A 160 7.82 -27.35 0.39
N ALA A 161 7.95 -27.65 1.68
CA ALA A 161 7.97 -26.61 2.71
C ALA A 161 9.06 -25.57 2.39
N GLN A 162 8.66 -24.30 2.32
CA GLN A 162 9.57 -23.18 2.14
C GLN A 162 9.65 -22.42 3.46
N ILE A 163 10.84 -22.31 4.00
CA ILE A 163 11.10 -21.56 5.22
C ILE A 163 11.86 -20.29 4.83
N ASN A 164 11.21 -19.15 5.00
CA ASN A 164 11.83 -17.84 4.82
C ASN A 164 12.04 -17.20 6.19
N ILE A 165 13.27 -16.82 6.49
CA ILE A 165 13.61 -16.13 7.74
C ILE A 165 14.09 -14.72 7.35
N THR A 166 13.35 -13.72 7.81
CA THR A 166 13.71 -12.31 7.62
C THR A 166 13.99 -11.69 8.98
N PHE A 167 15.15 -11.08 9.12
CA PHE A 167 15.50 -10.33 10.31
C PHE A 167 15.69 -8.87 9.94
N GLU A 168 14.87 -8.00 10.52
CA GLU A 168 14.94 -6.56 10.32
C GLU A 168 15.20 -5.87 11.66
N ASN A 169 16.16 -4.99 11.70
CA ASN A 169 16.44 -4.15 12.86
C ASN A 169 16.52 -2.69 12.42
N SER A 170 15.73 -1.84 13.03
CA SER A 170 15.69 -0.42 12.72
C SER A 170 15.82 0.43 14.00
N PHE A 171 16.65 1.47 13.92
CA PHE A 171 16.81 2.44 14.99
C PHE A 171 16.15 3.75 14.56
N LEU A 172 15.03 4.09 15.19
CA LEU A 172 14.36 5.35 14.97
C LEU A 172 14.86 6.38 16.00
N ARG A 173 15.18 7.56 15.52
CA ARG A 173 15.53 8.71 16.36
C ARG A 173 14.65 9.89 15.96
N PRO A 174 14.11 10.66 16.91
CA PRO A 174 13.42 11.90 16.60
C PRO A 174 14.40 12.85 15.92
N ALA A 175 14.06 13.35 14.74
CA ALA A 175 14.90 14.29 13.99
C ALA A 175 14.98 15.65 14.69
N ASN A 176 13.91 16.01 15.40
CA ASN A 176 13.83 17.25 16.15
C ASN A 176 13.01 17.05 17.42
N THR A 177 13.50 17.53 18.54
CA THR A 177 12.76 17.55 19.80
C THR A 177 12.37 18.99 20.10
N LEU A 178 11.10 19.18 20.50
CA LEU A 178 10.66 20.48 20.96
C LEU A 178 11.49 20.92 22.18
N LYS A 179 12.11 22.06 22.07
CA LYS A 179 12.78 22.69 23.21
C LYS A 179 11.75 23.54 23.94
N PHE A 180 11.41 23.12 25.14
CA PHE A 180 10.55 23.92 26.00
C PHE A 180 11.37 25.01 26.66
N VAL A 181 10.76 26.17 26.82
CA VAL A 181 11.37 27.28 27.59
C VAL A 181 11.32 26.92 29.07
N ASP A 182 12.32 27.40 29.80
CA ASP A 182 12.35 27.26 31.27
C ASP A 182 11.21 28.07 31.94
N GLY A 183 10.85 27.67 33.17
CA GLY A 183 9.71 28.25 33.89
C GLY A 183 9.78 29.79 34.02
N PRO A 184 10.89 30.39 34.42
CA PRO A 184 11.02 31.85 34.51
C PRO A 184 10.78 32.56 33.16
N THR A 185 11.34 32.04 32.07
CA THR A 185 11.15 32.61 30.74
C THR A 185 9.71 32.49 30.29
N PHE A 186 9.07 31.33 30.53
CA PHE A 186 7.64 31.15 30.24
C PHE A 186 6.77 32.17 30.98
N MET A 187 7.01 32.36 32.30
CA MET A 187 6.23 33.30 33.08
C MET A 187 6.42 34.74 32.59
N ASN A 188 7.63 35.15 32.24
CA ASN A 188 7.88 36.47 31.68
C ASN A 188 7.14 36.68 30.35
N MET A 189 7.24 35.72 29.44
CA MET A 189 6.52 35.76 28.14
C MET A 189 5.00 35.77 28.34
N TYR A 190 4.50 35.01 29.30
CA TYR A 190 3.08 34.98 29.63
C TYR A 190 2.57 36.32 30.17
N ASN A 191 3.32 36.92 31.10
CA ASN A 191 2.99 38.25 31.65
C ASN A 191 3.05 39.31 30.54
N GLU A 192 4.05 39.30 29.69
CA GLU A 192 4.19 40.24 28.57
C GLU A 192 3.00 40.07 27.61
N ALA A 193 2.58 38.85 27.29
CA ALA A 193 1.43 38.56 26.44
C ALA A 193 0.12 39.06 27.06
N LEU A 194 -0.05 38.99 28.38
CA LEU A 194 -1.22 39.54 29.08
C LEU A 194 -1.26 41.06 28.98
N VAL A 195 -0.13 41.74 29.20
CA VAL A 195 -0.04 43.21 29.11
C VAL A 195 -0.31 43.70 27.69
N THR A 196 0.24 43.03 26.69
CA THR A 196 0.04 43.41 25.27
C THR A 196 -1.35 43.09 24.75
N ARG A 197 -2.00 42.05 25.27
CA ARG A 197 -3.37 41.63 24.89
C ARG A 197 -4.47 42.52 25.49
N THR A 198 -4.21 43.08 26.66
CA THR A 198 -5.09 44.03 27.32
C THR A 198 -4.32 45.31 27.63
N PRO A 199 -4.04 46.17 26.61
CA PRO A 199 -3.46 47.44 26.91
C PRO A 199 -4.42 48.21 27.78
N SER A 200 -3.97 48.60 28.97
CA SER A 200 -4.71 49.49 29.86
C SER A 200 -4.96 50.79 29.11
N ALA A 201 -6.24 51.17 28.96
CA ALA A 201 -6.66 52.44 28.43
C ALA A 201 -6.11 53.59 29.28
#